data_2ba75773d0d32be95d2025807c28e9aa
#
_entry.id   2ba75773d0d32be95d2025807c28e9aa
#
_cell.length_a   1.000
_cell.length_b   1.000
_cell.length_c   1.000
_cell.angle_alpha   90.00
_cell.angle_beta   90.00
_cell.angle_gamma   90.00
#
_symmetry.space_group_name_H-M   'P 1'
#
loop_
_entity.id
_entity.type
_entity.pdbx_description
1 polymer ?
#
loop_
_entity_poly.entity_id
_entity_poly.type
_entity_poly.pdbx_seq_one_letter_code
_entity_poly.pdbx_strand_id
1 'polypeptide(L)'
;MKLFCTKIRFLGHHISSSGIEADEGKADCVTNWPVPTSLKQVRSFLGLVHYLNIFLPNLAKHTGVLNELTKKECDKEFPPWTSKHQDAFKQIKRLVTSSECLTSIDPTLMPDYKIFVTMDASDLGSGAVLSFGPSYDLA
;
A
#
# COMPACT_ATOMS: atom_id res chain seq x y z
N MET A 1 -3.13 -1.47 29.75
CA MET A 1 -1.96 -0.69 29.30
C MET A 1 -0.76 -1.64 29.18
N LYS A 2 -0.03 -1.64 28.05
CA LYS A 2 1.20 -2.42 27.85
C LYS A 2 2.38 -1.45 27.89
N LEU A 3 3.37 -1.69 28.76
CA LEU A 3 4.57 -0.87 28.92
C LEU A 3 5.81 -1.70 28.59
N PHE A 4 6.86 -1.05 28.12
CA PHE A 4 8.17 -1.67 27.81
C PHE A 4 8.09 -2.83 26.82
N CYS A 5 7.20 -2.69 25.79
CA CYS A 5 7.09 -3.70 24.75
C CYS A 5 8.08 -3.37 23.61
N THR A 6 8.78 -4.39 23.10
CA THR A 6 9.67 -4.29 21.94
C THR A 6 8.91 -4.24 20.61
N LYS A 7 7.66 -4.72 20.61
CA LYS A 7 6.74 -4.66 19.45
C LYS A 7 5.33 -4.37 19.96
N ILE A 8 4.66 -3.40 19.34
CA ILE A 8 3.27 -3.05 19.66
C ILE A 8 2.41 -3.01 18.41
N ARG A 9 1.12 -3.32 18.58
CA ARG A 9 0.11 -3.08 17.55
C ARG A 9 -0.57 -1.75 17.81
N PHE A 10 -0.48 -0.84 16.84
CA PHE A 10 -1.06 0.50 16.95
C PHE A 10 -1.70 0.92 15.63
N LEU A 11 -2.97 1.31 15.66
CA LEU A 11 -3.76 1.73 14.50
C LEU A 11 -3.69 0.76 13.30
N GLY A 12 -3.59 -0.56 13.57
CA GLY A 12 -3.53 -1.59 12.54
C GLY A 12 -2.16 -1.73 11.87
N HIS A 13 -1.11 -1.29 12.55
CA HIS A 13 0.29 -1.51 12.18
C HIS A 13 1.02 -2.18 13.34
N HIS A 14 2.07 -2.92 13.03
CA HIS A 14 3.04 -3.40 13.99
C HIS A 14 4.25 -2.44 13.99
N ILE A 15 4.53 -1.86 15.14
CA ILE A 15 5.67 -0.93 15.34
C ILE A 15 6.70 -1.63 16.21
N SER A 16 7.95 -1.67 15.76
CA SER A 16 9.08 -2.26 16.46
C SER A 16 10.36 -1.43 16.25
N SER A 17 11.47 -1.83 16.82
CA SER A 17 12.78 -1.21 16.58
C SER A 17 13.26 -1.38 15.12
N SER A 18 12.76 -2.38 14.40
CA SER A 18 13.08 -2.63 12.98
C SER A 18 12.26 -1.77 12.01
N GLY A 19 11.19 -1.11 12.51
CA GLY A 19 10.34 -0.26 11.69
C GLY A 19 8.84 -0.50 11.88
N ILE A 20 8.08 -0.14 10.86
CA ILE A 20 6.62 -0.25 10.81
C ILE A 20 6.23 -1.30 9.77
N GLU A 21 5.50 -2.32 10.20
CA GLU A 21 4.98 -3.40 9.37
C GLU A 21 3.46 -3.30 9.23
N ALA A 22 2.93 -3.75 8.11
CA ALA A 22 1.50 -3.91 7.93
C ALA A 22 0.93 -4.96 8.91
N ASP A 23 -0.31 -4.77 9.34
CA ASP A 23 -1.01 -5.79 10.14
C ASP A 23 -1.25 -7.04 9.27
N GLU A 24 -0.74 -8.19 9.70
CA GLU A 24 -0.86 -9.46 8.99
C GLU A 24 -2.32 -9.81 8.67
N GLY A 25 -3.23 -9.57 9.61
CA GLY A 25 -4.65 -9.85 9.40
C GLY A 25 -5.25 -9.00 8.26
N LYS A 26 -4.75 -7.78 8.03
CA LYS A 26 -5.17 -6.96 6.89
C LYS A 26 -4.55 -7.42 5.58
N ALA A 27 -3.30 -7.83 5.59
CA ALA A 27 -2.64 -8.43 4.44
C ALA A 27 -3.35 -9.73 4.03
N ASP A 28 -3.66 -10.60 4.99
CA ASP A 28 -4.42 -11.84 4.78
C ASP A 28 -5.82 -11.57 4.21
N CYS A 29 -6.51 -10.53 4.70
CA CYS A 29 -7.80 -10.13 4.14
C CYS A 29 -7.70 -9.79 2.65
N VAL A 30 -6.68 -9.03 2.22
CA VAL A 30 -6.47 -8.70 0.81
C VAL A 30 -6.12 -9.96 0.01
N THR A 31 -5.21 -10.78 0.51
CA THR A 31 -4.73 -11.99 -0.17
C THR A 31 -5.88 -12.98 -0.40
N ASN A 32 -6.78 -13.14 0.57
CA ASN A 32 -7.92 -14.05 0.50
C ASN A 32 -9.20 -13.40 -0.07
N TRP A 33 -9.15 -12.13 -0.50
CA TRP A 33 -10.34 -11.44 -1.01
C TRP A 33 -10.88 -12.14 -2.27
N PRO A 34 -12.18 -12.43 -2.33
CA PRO A 34 -12.78 -13.02 -3.54
C PRO A 34 -12.82 -12.01 -4.69
N VAL A 35 -12.95 -12.51 -5.91
CA VAL A 35 -13.12 -11.64 -7.08
C VAL A 35 -14.40 -10.81 -6.91
N PRO A 36 -14.31 -9.46 -6.98
CA PRO A 36 -15.48 -8.61 -6.83
C PRO A 36 -16.53 -8.82 -7.93
N THR A 37 -17.79 -8.89 -7.53
CA THR A 37 -18.93 -9.03 -8.41
C THR A 37 -19.87 -7.83 -8.40
N SER A 38 -19.52 -6.78 -7.67
CA SER A 38 -20.28 -5.54 -7.56
C SER A 38 -19.38 -4.33 -7.30
N LEU A 39 -19.87 -3.15 -7.67
CA LEU A 39 -19.21 -1.87 -7.39
C LEU A 39 -18.88 -1.71 -5.91
N LYS A 40 -19.78 -2.08 -5.02
CA LYS A 40 -19.57 -2.01 -3.56
C LYS A 40 -18.37 -2.86 -3.12
N GLN A 41 -18.23 -4.08 -3.67
CA GLN A 41 -17.11 -4.97 -3.36
C GLN A 41 -15.79 -4.43 -3.90
N VAL A 42 -15.78 -3.84 -5.11
CA VAL A 42 -14.57 -3.18 -5.65
C VAL A 42 -14.15 -2.01 -4.75
N ARG A 43 -15.08 -1.14 -4.35
CA ARG A 43 -14.78 -0.02 -3.46
C ARG A 43 -14.27 -0.48 -2.10
N SER A 44 -14.84 -1.54 -1.54
CA SER A 44 -14.39 -2.10 -0.26
C SER A 44 -12.98 -2.68 -0.37
N PHE A 45 -12.68 -3.40 -1.44
CA PHE A 45 -11.35 -3.92 -1.73
C PHE A 45 -10.33 -2.79 -1.88
N LEU A 46 -10.61 -1.80 -2.73
CA LEU A 46 -9.73 -0.65 -2.93
C LEU A 46 -9.52 0.17 -1.66
N GLY A 47 -10.55 0.33 -0.82
CA GLY A 47 -10.42 1.01 0.47
C GLY A 47 -9.43 0.31 1.40
N LEU A 48 -9.47 -1.03 1.46
CA LEU A 48 -8.51 -1.81 2.26
C LEU A 48 -7.09 -1.74 1.66
N VAL A 49 -6.98 -1.83 0.34
CA VAL A 49 -5.69 -1.74 -0.36
C VAL A 49 -5.06 -0.35 -0.20
N HIS A 50 -5.85 0.72 -0.27
CA HIS A 50 -5.38 2.08 -0.03
C HIS A 50 -4.86 2.30 1.41
N TYR A 51 -5.44 1.62 2.39
CA TYR A 51 -4.91 1.64 3.75
C TYR A 51 -3.49 1.06 3.83
N LEU A 52 -3.16 0.07 2.98
CA LEU A 52 -1.85 -0.55 2.88
C LEU A 52 -0.91 0.16 1.89
N ASN A 53 -1.35 1.27 1.27
CA ASN A 53 -0.63 1.94 0.18
C ASN A 53 0.83 2.29 0.51
N ILE A 54 1.10 2.70 1.77
CA ILE A 54 2.45 3.07 2.22
C ILE A 54 3.46 1.91 2.11
N PHE A 55 2.99 0.65 2.08
CA PHE A 55 3.82 -0.54 1.96
C PHE A 55 3.89 -1.10 0.53
N LEU A 56 3.13 -0.52 -0.43
CA LEU A 56 2.89 -1.12 -1.74
C LEU A 56 3.42 -0.23 -2.87
N PRO A 57 4.66 -0.46 -3.34
CA PRO A 57 5.22 0.33 -4.43
C PRO A 57 4.40 0.15 -5.72
N ASN A 58 4.29 1.22 -6.52
CA ASN A 58 3.59 1.22 -7.82
C ASN A 58 2.12 0.79 -7.77
N LEU A 59 1.48 0.83 -6.61
CA LEU A 59 0.09 0.42 -6.42
C LEU A 59 -0.87 1.17 -7.37
N ALA A 60 -0.65 2.47 -7.60
CA ALA A 60 -1.52 3.32 -8.42
C ALA A 60 -1.74 2.78 -9.85
N LYS A 61 -0.72 2.14 -10.45
CA LYS A 61 -0.80 1.51 -11.76
C LYS A 61 -1.88 0.43 -11.83
N HIS A 62 -2.03 -0.34 -10.76
CA HIS A 62 -2.97 -1.46 -10.70
C HIS A 62 -4.35 -1.02 -10.19
N THR A 63 -4.39 -0.14 -9.20
CA THR A 63 -5.67 0.40 -8.69
C THR A 63 -6.38 1.27 -9.72
N GLY A 64 -5.64 1.98 -10.60
CA GLY A 64 -6.20 2.76 -11.71
C GLY A 64 -7.12 1.93 -12.59
N VAL A 65 -6.71 0.70 -12.92
CA VAL A 65 -7.52 -0.24 -13.72
C VAL A 65 -8.83 -0.61 -13.02
N LEU A 66 -8.78 -0.89 -11.71
CA LEU A 66 -9.98 -1.27 -10.94
C LEU A 66 -10.85 -0.05 -10.61
N ASN A 67 -10.29 1.15 -10.55
CA ASN A 67 -11.06 2.39 -10.35
C ASN A 67 -12.04 2.66 -11.50
N GLU A 68 -11.77 2.18 -12.70
CA GLU A 68 -12.72 2.26 -13.82
C GLU A 68 -14.08 1.62 -13.46
N LEU A 69 -14.07 0.56 -12.63
CA LEU A 69 -15.28 -0.16 -12.17
C LEU A 69 -16.00 0.57 -11.01
N THR A 70 -15.47 1.69 -10.52
CA THR A 70 -16.07 2.45 -9.41
C THR A 70 -16.87 3.68 -9.86
N LYS A 71 -16.97 3.90 -11.17
CA LYS A 71 -17.73 5.01 -11.76
C LYS A 71 -19.22 4.88 -11.47
N LYS A 72 -19.95 6.00 -11.44
CA LYS A 72 -21.40 6.02 -11.14
C LYS A 72 -22.24 5.16 -12.10
N GLU A 73 -21.81 5.04 -13.34
CA GLU A 73 -22.46 4.23 -14.36
C GLU A 73 -22.47 2.74 -13.99
N CYS A 74 -21.37 2.28 -13.34
CA CYS A 74 -21.23 0.89 -12.89
C CYS A 74 -22.12 0.53 -11.69
N ASP A 75 -22.82 1.51 -11.09
CA ASP A 75 -23.76 1.26 -9.99
C ASP A 75 -25.10 0.69 -10.50
N LYS A 76 -25.49 1.08 -11.70
CA LYS A 76 -26.73 0.60 -12.35
C LYS A 76 -26.53 -0.77 -13.00
N GLU A 77 -25.40 -0.95 -13.67
CA GLU A 77 -25.02 -2.18 -14.34
C GLU A 77 -23.53 -2.42 -14.14
N PHE A 78 -23.18 -3.43 -13.34
CA PHE A 78 -21.79 -3.75 -13.08
C PHE A 78 -21.18 -4.40 -14.32
N PRO A 79 -20.12 -3.81 -14.91
CA PRO A 79 -19.53 -4.31 -16.14
C PRO A 79 -18.85 -5.67 -15.92
N PRO A 80 -18.72 -6.48 -16.99
CA PRO A 80 -18.09 -7.79 -16.88
C PRO A 80 -16.63 -7.68 -16.43
N TRP A 81 -16.23 -8.60 -15.55
CA TRP A 81 -14.87 -8.71 -15.08
C TRP A 81 -13.97 -9.26 -16.19
N THR A 82 -13.05 -8.44 -16.69
CA THR A 82 -12.17 -8.78 -17.81
C THR A 82 -10.82 -9.33 -17.32
N SER A 83 -10.02 -9.90 -18.24
CA SER A 83 -8.64 -10.33 -17.97
C SER A 83 -7.79 -9.19 -17.43
N LYS A 84 -7.93 -7.97 -17.96
CA LYS A 84 -7.24 -6.77 -17.48
C LYS A 84 -7.50 -6.49 -15.99
N HIS A 85 -8.77 -6.61 -15.56
CA HIS A 85 -9.15 -6.45 -14.15
C HIS A 85 -8.58 -7.59 -13.28
N GLN A 86 -8.62 -8.82 -13.82
CA GLN A 86 -8.08 -9.99 -13.14
C GLN A 86 -6.57 -9.89 -12.92
N ASP A 87 -5.83 -9.40 -13.91
CA ASP A 87 -4.38 -9.23 -13.81
C ASP A 87 -4.03 -8.13 -12.80
N ALA A 88 -4.70 -6.97 -12.85
CA ALA A 88 -4.52 -5.91 -11.87
C ALA A 88 -4.82 -6.40 -10.44
N PHE A 89 -5.91 -7.13 -10.25
CA PHE A 89 -6.31 -7.71 -8.97
C PHE A 89 -5.27 -8.71 -8.44
N LYS A 90 -4.74 -9.60 -9.30
CA LYS A 90 -3.67 -10.53 -8.94
C LYS A 90 -2.37 -9.81 -8.59
N GLN A 91 -2.00 -8.76 -9.34
CA GLN A 91 -0.79 -7.99 -9.04
C GLN A 91 -0.87 -7.27 -7.70
N ILE A 92 -2.02 -6.68 -7.36
CA ILE A 92 -2.23 -6.07 -6.05
C ILE A 92 -2.04 -7.11 -4.93
N LYS A 93 -2.63 -8.31 -5.07
CA LYS A 93 -2.44 -9.39 -4.08
C LYS A 93 -0.98 -9.80 -3.94
N ARG A 94 -0.24 -9.89 -5.04
CA ARG A 94 1.20 -10.19 -5.03
C ARG A 94 2.00 -9.11 -4.30
N LEU A 95 1.72 -7.83 -4.57
CA LEU A 95 2.36 -6.71 -3.89
C LEU A 95 2.15 -6.78 -2.37
N VAL A 96 0.93 -7.09 -1.92
CA VAL A 96 0.62 -7.24 -0.50
C VAL A 96 1.41 -8.39 0.13
N THR A 97 1.55 -9.51 -0.58
CA THR A 97 2.32 -10.66 -0.09
C THR A 97 3.84 -10.40 -0.03
N SER A 98 4.34 -9.52 -0.91
CA SER A 98 5.75 -9.12 -0.96
C SER A 98 6.04 -7.80 -0.25
N SER A 99 5.07 -7.24 0.50
CA SER A 99 5.27 -5.96 1.18
C SER A 99 6.40 -6.03 2.20
N GLU A 100 7.27 -5.04 2.15
CA GLU A 100 8.41 -4.91 3.04
C GLU A 100 8.06 -4.02 4.24
N CYS A 101 8.86 -4.14 5.29
CA CYS A 101 8.78 -3.28 6.44
C CYS A 101 9.28 -1.87 6.09
N LEU A 102 8.54 -0.84 6.49
CA LEU A 102 9.03 0.53 6.42
C LEU A 102 10.05 0.76 7.53
N THR A 103 11.23 1.21 7.15
CA THR A 103 12.29 1.55 8.10
C THR A 103 11.91 2.81 8.89
N SER A 104 12.09 2.77 10.21
CA SER A 104 12.01 3.98 11.05
C SER A 104 13.24 4.86 10.82
N ILE A 105 13.01 6.17 10.74
CA ILE A 105 14.11 7.14 10.77
C ILE A 105 14.70 7.12 12.18
N ASP A 106 15.98 6.77 12.29
CA ASP A 106 16.73 6.81 13.54
C ASP A 106 17.51 8.14 13.65
N PRO A 107 17.08 9.05 14.54
CA PRO A 107 17.75 10.33 14.68
C PRO A 107 19.19 10.21 15.22
N THR A 108 19.56 9.08 15.83
CA THR A 108 20.93 8.87 16.35
C THR A 108 21.97 8.68 15.25
N LEU A 109 21.52 8.31 14.04
CA LEU A 109 22.37 8.16 12.86
C LEU A 109 22.68 9.50 12.15
N MET A 110 22.05 10.58 12.56
CA MET A 110 22.39 11.93 12.09
C MET A 110 23.72 12.39 12.73
N PRO A 111 24.62 13.10 12.01
CA PRO A 111 24.46 13.65 10.65
C PRO A 111 24.90 12.72 9.50
N ASP A 112 25.37 11.49 9.78
CA ASP A 112 25.92 10.59 8.77
C ASP A 112 24.83 10.09 7.79
N TYR A 113 23.59 10.01 8.25
CA TYR A 113 22.41 9.68 7.44
C TYR A 113 21.60 10.95 7.14
N LYS A 114 21.02 10.97 5.94
CA LYS A 114 20.22 12.11 5.45
C LYS A 114 18.85 11.63 5.00
N ILE A 115 17.89 12.55 5.05
CA ILE A 115 16.56 12.34 4.48
C ILE A 115 16.56 12.85 3.04
N PHE A 116 16.17 12.00 2.11
CA PHE A 116 16.03 12.33 0.71
C PHE A 116 14.54 12.36 0.35
N VAL A 117 14.13 13.33 -0.43
CA VAL A 117 12.77 13.43 -0.98
C VAL A 117 12.88 13.37 -2.49
N THR A 118 12.44 12.26 -3.06
CA THR A 118 12.35 12.10 -4.50
C THR A 118 10.92 12.41 -4.93
N MET A 119 10.77 13.33 -5.88
CA MET A 119 9.47 13.74 -6.39
C MET A 119 9.41 13.48 -7.89
N ASP A 120 8.29 12.98 -8.35
CA ASP A 120 7.98 12.78 -9.75
C ASP A 120 6.57 13.32 -10.06
N ALA A 121 6.40 13.91 -11.23
CA ALA A 121 5.14 14.47 -11.68
C ALA A 121 4.90 14.12 -13.14
N SER A 122 3.66 13.78 -13.46
CA SER A 122 3.17 13.55 -14.81
C SER A 122 1.84 14.26 -15.01
N ASP A 123 1.32 14.27 -16.24
CA ASP A 123 -0.01 14.80 -16.54
C ASP A 123 -1.14 14.08 -15.77
N LEU A 124 -0.89 12.91 -15.24
CA LEU A 124 -1.87 12.08 -14.50
C LEU A 124 -1.79 12.25 -12.99
N GLY A 125 -0.71 12.81 -12.47
CA GLY A 125 -0.53 12.98 -11.03
C GLY A 125 0.92 13.24 -10.63
N SER A 126 1.12 13.50 -9.35
CA SER A 126 2.43 13.64 -8.73
C SER A 126 2.60 12.64 -7.60
N GLY A 127 3.82 12.18 -7.40
CA GLY A 127 4.21 11.28 -6.31
C GLY A 127 5.48 11.77 -5.62
N ALA A 128 5.66 11.39 -4.38
CA ALA A 128 6.89 11.62 -3.65
C ALA A 128 7.24 10.39 -2.81
N VAL A 129 8.55 10.10 -2.71
CA VAL A 129 9.10 9.07 -1.84
C VAL A 129 10.06 9.74 -0.88
N LEU A 130 9.90 9.45 0.40
CA LEU A 130 10.85 9.83 1.44
C LEU A 130 11.72 8.61 1.73
N SER A 131 13.03 8.77 1.62
CA SER A 131 14.00 7.73 1.95
C SER A 131 15.04 8.27 2.93
N PHE A 132 15.69 7.36 3.65
CA PHE A 132 16.63 7.68 4.72
C PHE A 132 17.86 6.78 4.61
N GLY A 133 19.03 7.37 4.43
CA GLY A 133 20.26 6.63 4.27
C GLY A 133 21.50 7.52 4.21
N PRO A 134 22.72 6.94 4.13
CA PRO A 134 23.96 7.68 4.07
C PRO A 134 24.16 8.41 2.73
N SER A 135 23.57 7.91 1.65
CA SER A 135 23.56 8.52 0.32
C SER A 135 22.23 8.25 -0.38
N TYR A 136 21.95 8.97 -1.46
CA TYR A 136 20.73 8.79 -2.25
C TYR A 136 20.57 7.37 -2.80
N ASP A 137 21.66 6.73 -3.20
CA ASP A 137 21.65 5.37 -3.78
C ASP A 137 21.52 4.26 -2.72
N LEU A 138 21.69 4.59 -1.44
CA LEU A 138 21.63 3.67 -0.30
C LEU A 138 20.51 4.02 0.70
N ALA A 139 19.56 4.87 0.29
CA ALA A 139 18.47 5.35 1.13
C ALA A 139 17.14 4.63 0.82
#